data_32be8856d2b796aa9bb6edf236240cff
#
_entry.id   32be8856d2b796aa9bb6edf236240cff
#
_cell.length_a   1.000
_cell.length_b   1.000
_cell.length_c   1.000
_cell.angle_alpha   90.00
_cell.angle_beta   90.00
_cell.angle_gamma   90.00
#
_symmetry.space_group_name_H-M   'P 1'
#
loop_
_entity.id
_entity.type
_entity.pdbx_description
1 polymer ?
#
loop_
_entity_poly.entity_id
_entity_poly.type
_entity_poly.pdbx_seq_one_letter_code
_entity_poly.pdbx_strand_id
1 'polypeptide(L)'
;FPTLLLLVVYMLLFGAEIYFRRRVAHWRIFPTHRIPMIALSALCLVMIAQIVFFGSDVETNYIRVARFKSPIKRNATWNIWQSVLAYKGFHDEFSSCARSLHEYKEKVWCSEQESDFVLIVGESFNRHMSNLYDGKYNTNPRLKNRVGEGSLFVFNDVISSDNGTTQNFKQFLSPVAVGDSSKWCDAPLFPFLLRRCGYNVVFYSNQFAGMEMDKKYNASMGFFNAPDIAPYIFDHHNTHVFDNDILLLDEYKRKQSDIETNKRNFIIFHLCGQHAAYSERYPETMVKFNANDIKSKLPLNDEQRGVVADYLNATLYNDLVVDSIISMFSNRDAIVLYFSDHGEEVYNFRLQQERTDLKTDDPRAMRYQLDIPFLIYVSPLYAAKHPQQVERIRRSVNRPFMTDNLPQVIFDLLGVHTSYYKPSHSVINEEYRPQKQRILQIGRVYQ
;
A
#
# COMPACT_ATOMS: atom_id res chain seq x y z
N PHE A 1 11.11 19.60 15.95
CA PHE A 1 12.53 19.88 15.80
C PHE A 1 12.95 21.22 16.47
N PRO A 2 12.28 22.39 16.24
CA PRO A 2 12.72 23.67 16.83
C PRO A 2 12.69 23.67 18.37
N THR A 3 11.65 23.11 19.00
CA THR A 3 11.47 23.12 20.46
C THR A 3 12.49 22.25 21.19
N LEU A 4 12.82 21.09 20.66
CA LEU A 4 13.87 20.23 21.22
C LEU A 4 15.25 20.89 21.04
N LEU A 5 15.50 21.48 19.88
CA LEU A 5 16.74 22.22 19.62
C LEU A 5 16.86 23.43 20.57
N LEU A 6 15.78 24.19 20.77
CA LEU A 6 15.74 25.29 21.75
C LEU A 6 15.98 24.81 23.18
N LEU A 7 15.40 23.65 23.56
CA LEU A 7 15.60 23.07 24.89
C LEU A 7 17.05 22.61 25.08
N VAL A 8 17.63 21.96 24.06
CA VAL A 8 19.05 21.53 24.08
C VAL A 8 19.97 22.74 24.13
N VAL A 9 19.72 23.74 23.28
CA VAL A 9 20.50 25.01 23.30
C VAL A 9 20.37 25.70 24.64
N TYR A 10 19.16 25.77 25.22
CA TYR A 10 18.93 26.33 26.53
C TYR A 10 19.67 25.57 27.65
N MET A 11 19.63 24.22 27.62
CA MET A 11 20.36 23.39 28.58
C MET A 11 21.89 23.53 28.43
N LEU A 12 22.39 23.64 27.20
CA LEU A 12 23.82 23.88 26.93
C LEU A 12 24.26 25.25 27.43
N LEU A 13 23.45 26.30 27.16
CA LEU A 13 23.71 27.66 27.66
C LEU A 13 23.68 27.70 29.19
N PHE A 14 22.71 27.03 29.81
CA PHE A 14 22.59 26.96 31.27
C PHE A 14 23.73 26.15 31.90
N GLY A 15 24.11 25.03 31.30
CA GLY A 15 25.28 24.24 31.71
C GLY A 15 26.59 25.04 31.57
N ALA A 16 26.73 25.75 30.44
CA ALA A 16 27.85 26.67 30.24
C ALA A 16 27.87 27.79 31.30
N GLU A 17 26.72 28.38 31.62
CA GLU A 17 26.61 29.39 32.66
C GLU A 17 27.04 28.84 34.04
N ILE A 18 26.60 27.65 34.43
CA ILE A 18 27.03 27.00 35.71
C ILE A 18 28.52 26.75 35.69
N TYR A 19 29.08 26.25 34.59
CA TYR A 19 30.49 25.96 34.42
C TYR A 19 31.35 27.21 34.51
N PHE A 20 30.96 28.28 33.77
CA PHE A 20 31.73 29.52 33.73
C PHE A 20 31.57 30.39 34.96
N ARG A 21 30.44 30.36 35.70
CA ARG A 21 30.27 31.04 36.98
C ARG A 21 31.25 30.59 38.03
N ARG A 22 31.70 29.39 37.98
CA ARG A 22 32.74 28.86 38.87
C ARG A 22 34.15 29.37 38.55
N ARG A 23 34.32 29.95 37.32
CA ARG A 23 35.63 30.42 36.86
C ARG A 23 35.72 31.93 36.58
N VAL A 24 34.60 32.58 36.33
CA VAL A 24 34.57 34.02 35.98
C VAL A 24 33.46 34.73 36.74
N ALA A 25 33.84 35.50 37.76
CA ALA A 25 32.91 36.09 38.77
C ALA A 25 31.83 37.05 38.21
N HIS A 26 31.90 37.47 36.95
CA HIS A 26 30.99 38.51 36.39
C HIS A 26 30.12 38.07 35.22
N TRP A 27 30.17 36.78 34.81
CA TRP A 27 29.40 36.31 33.66
C TRP A 27 27.98 35.86 34.07
N ARG A 28 26.98 36.62 33.66
CA ARG A 28 25.56 36.29 33.88
C ARG A 28 24.82 36.30 32.54
N ILE A 29 24.48 35.14 32.02
CA ILE A 29 23.62 35.01 30.84
C ILE A 29 22.15 35.20 31.25
N PHE A 30 21.78 34.75 32.47
CA PHE A 30 20.42 34.90 33.00
C PHE A 30 20.41 35.77 34.27
N PRO A 31 19.45 36.70 34.42
CA PRO A 31 19.42 37.67 35.53
C PRO A 31 19.18 37.04 36.92
N THR A 32 18.45 35.89 36.97
CA THR A 32 18.26 35.14 38.22
C THR A 32 18.19 33.64 37.91
N HIS A 33 18.77 32.77 38.78
CA HIS A 33 18.78 31.30 38.55
C HIS A 33 17.43 30.61 38.74
N ARG A 34 16.59 31.19 39.61
CA ARG A 34 15.34 30.53 39.98
C ARG A 34 14.32 30.57 38.85
N ILE A 35 14.23 31.71 38.14
CA ILE A 35 13.26 31.91 37.06
C ILE A 35 13.49 30.91 35.90
N PRO A 36 14.69 30.78 35.30
CA PRO A 36 14.89 29.85 34.23
C PRO A 36 14.77 28.37 34.68
N MET A 37 15.17 28.03 35.92
CA MET A 37 14.95 26.68 36.46
C MET A 37 13.47 26.37 36.65
N ILE A 38 12.67 27.30 37.15
CA ILE A 38 11.22 27.13 37.31
C ILE A 38 10.57 26.99 35.94
N ALA A 39 10.95 27.84 34.98
CA ALA A 39 10.42 27.77 33.61
C ALA A 39 10.78 26.45 32.93
N LEU A 40 12.01 25.95 33.06
CA LEU A 40 12.43 24.66 32.52
C LEU A 40 11.69 23.51 33.19
N SER A 41 11.56 23.52 34.52
CA SER A 41 10.82 22.50 35.26
C SER A 41 9.33 22.49 34.87
N ALA A 42 8.70 23.67 34.73
CA ALA A 42 7.32 23.79 34.27
C ALA A 42 7.15 23.26 32.83
N LEU A 43 8.09 23.57 31.94
CA LEU A 43 8.10 23.02 30.56
C LEU A 43 8.24 21.52 30.55
N CYS A 44 9.15 20.95 31.33
CA CYS A 44 9.32 19.51 31.49
C CYS A 44 8.05 18.83 32.04
N LEU A 45 7.42 19.43 33.04
CA LEU A 45 6.16 18.94 33.63
C LEU A 45 5.03 18.96 32.59
N VAL A 46 4.90 20.04 31.81
CA VAL A 46 3.92 20.12 30.72
C VAL A 46 4.19 19.05 29.67
N MET A 47 5.46 18.83 29.28
CA MET A 47 5.85 17.77 28.35
C MET A 47 5.52 16.37 28.89
N ILE A 48 5.84 16.12 30.16
CA ILE A 48 5.52 14.83 30.83
C ILE A 48 4.00 14.65 30.94
N ALA A 49 3.26 15.67 31.36
CA ALA A 49 1.80 15.61 31.41
C ALA A 49 1.20 15.32 30.04
N GLN A 50 1.69 15.95 28.98
CA GLN A 50 1.25 15.67 27.62
C GLN A 50 1.52 14.23 27.19
N ILE A 51 2.69 13.67 27.54
CA ILE A 51 3.04 12.27 27.29
C ILE A 51 2.12 11.32 28.09
N VAL A 52 1.89 11.62 29.37
CA VAL A 52 1.07 10.75 30.25
C VAL A 52 -0.39 10.78 29.88
N PHE A 53 -0.97 11.96 29.58
CA PHE A 53 -2.39 12.10 29.28
C PHE A 53 -2.75 11.71 27.84
N PHE A 54 -1.81 11.85 26.89
CA PHE A 54 -2.07 11.61 25.47
C PHE A 54 -1.22 10.48 24.87
N GLY A 55 -0.29 9.91 25.66
CA GLY A 55 0.63 8.87 25.21
C GLY A 55 0.03 7.46 25.13
N SER A 56 -1.19 7.25 25.69
CA SER A 56 -1.86 5.95 25.65
C SER A 56 -2.41 5.58 24.26
N ASP A 57 -2.66 6.56 23.41
CA ASP A 57 -3.03 6.33 22.01
C ASP A 57 -1.79 6.37 21.12
N VAL A 58 -0.94 5.35 21.26
CA VAL A 58 0.19 5.12 20.36
C VAL A 58 -0.35 4.67 19.02
N GLU A 59 -0.69 5.63 18.19
CA GLU A 59 -0.99 5.35 16.80
C GLU A 59 0.34 5.17 16.06
N THR A 60 0.72 3.91 15.81
CA THR A 60 1.93 3.53 15.07
C THR A 60 1.94 4.05 13.63
N ASN A 61 0.89 4.74 13.24
CA ASN A 61 0.69 5.25 11.91
C ASN A 61 0.89 6.77 11.86
N TYR A 62 2.15 7.20 11.75
CA TYR A 62 2.54 8.61 11.64
C TYR A 62 1.78 9.35 10.53
N ILE A 63 1.46 8.69 9.42
CA ILE A 63 0.72 9.28 8.29
C ILE A 63 -0.72 9.61 8.70
N ARG A 64 -1.38 8.76 9.49
CA ARG A 64 -2.71 9.06 10.04
C ARG A 64 -2.67 10.27 10.97
N VAL A 65 -1.67 10.33 11.84
CA VAL A 65 -1.50 11.46 12.78
C VAL A 65 -1.31 12.79 12.04
N ALA A 66 -0.56 12.80 10.94
CA ALA A 66 -0.29 14.02 10.17
C ALA A 66 -1.52 14.56 9.41
N ARG A 67 -2.45 13.69 9.00
CA ARG A 67 -3.64 14.07 8.21
C ARG A 67 -4.80 14.63 9.04
N PHE A 68 -4.90 14.34 10.33
CA PHE A 68 -6.09 14.70 11.11
C PHE A 68 -5.94 16.03 11.86
N LYS A 69 -6.87 16.95 11.59
CA LYS A 69 -6.92 18.33 12.08
C LYS A 69 -7.35 18.44 13.59
N SER A 70 -6.78 17.65 14.50
CA SER A 70 -7.01 17.85 15.93
C SER A 70 -6.11 18.99 16.47
N PRO A 71 -6.61 19.93 17.26
CA PRO A 71 -5.78 20.99 17.88
C PRO A 71 -4.64 20.44 18.74
N ILE A 72 -4.84 19.31 19.39
CA ILE A 72 -3.83 18.61 20.23
C ILE A 72 -2.71 18.03 19.34
N LYS A 73 -3.05 17.57 18.14
CA LYS A 73 -2.10 16.98 17.17
C LYS A 73 -1.18 18.00 16.49
N ARG A 74 -1.40 19.30 16.72
CA ARG A 74 -0.52 20.39 16.25
C ARG A 74 0.58 20.79 17.23
N ASN A 75 0.61 20.19 18.44
CA ASN A 75 1.63 20.48 19.41
C ASN A 75 2.98 19.87 18.96
N ALA A 76 4.02 20.71 18.86
CA ALA A 76 5.35 20.28 18.42
C ALA A 76 5.93 19.15 19.29
N THR A 77 5.70 19.19 20.60
CA THR A 77 6.15 18.14 21.55
C THR A 77 5.49 16.81 21.25
N TRP A 78 4.18 16.81 21.03
CA TRP A 78 3.44 15.61 20.64
C TRP A 78 3.95 15.04 19.33
N ASN A 79 4.16 15.89 18.32
CA ASN A 79 4.65 15.46 17.01
C ASN A 79 6.07 14.87 17.09
N ILE A 80 6.95 15.46 17.93
CA ILE A 80 8.29 14.89 18.17
C ILE A 80 8.17 13.52 18.82
N TRP A 81 7.36 13.39 19.86
CA TRP A 81 7.16 12.11 20.55
C TRP A 81 6.60 11.04 19.63
N GLN A 82 5.55 11.36 18.87
CA GLN A 82 4.98 10.45 17.87
C GLN A 82 5.99 10.07 16.79
N SER A 83 6.83 11.00 16.35
CA SER A 83 7.89 10.72 15.38
C SER A 83 8.95 9.76 15.94
N VAL A 84 9.32 9.91 17.21
CA VAL A 84 10.26 8.98 17.88
C VAL A 84 9.65 7.59 18.01
N LEU A 85 8.39 7.50 18.42
CA LEU A 85 7.69 6.21 18.54
C LEU A 85 7.49 5.55 17.17
N ALA A 86 7.11 6.32 16.16
CA ALA A 86 6.97 5.83 14.80
C ALA A 86 8.31 5.33 14.24
N TYR A 87 9.39 6.11 14.44
CA TYR A 87 10.74 5.69 14.02
C TYR A 87 11.15 4.38 14.70
N LYS A 88 10.95 4.26 16.02
CA LYS A 88 11.23 3.02 16.74
C LYS A 88 10.38 1.85 16.19
N GLY A 89 9.08 2.07 16.03
CA GLY A 89 8.18 1.05 15.47
C GLY A 89 8.61 0.58 14.08
N PHE A 90 8.99 1.49 13.18
CA PHE A 90 9.54 1.14 11.87
C PHE A 90 10.85 0.35 11.97
N HIS A 91 11.76 0.80 12.84
CA HIS A 91 13.03 0.12 13.02
C HIS A 91 12.83 -1.31 13.55
N ASP A 92 11.95 -1.51 14.52
CA ASP A 92 11.64 -2.81 15.10
C ASP A 92 10.99 -3.73 14.05
N GLU A 93 10.02 -3.22 13.24
CA GLU A 93 9.40 -3.97 12.16
C GLU A 93 10.40 -4.35 11.06
N PHE A 94 11.26 -3.43 10.64
CA PHE A 94 12.27 -3.70 9.60
C PHE A 94 13.30 -4.73 10.07
N SER A 95 13.74 -4.61 11.32
CA SER A 95 14.66 -5.57 11.92
C SER A 95 14.04 -6.96 12.04
N SER A 96 12.76 -7.04 12.40
CA SER A 96 12.04 -8.33 12.46
C SER A 96 11.88 -8.92 11.04
N CYS A 97 11.48 -8.11 10.06
CA CYS A 97 11.34 -8.54 8.68
C CYS A 97 12.69 -9.04 8.11
N ALA A 98 13.77 -8.27 8.27
CA ALA A 98 15.10 -8.69 7.83
C ALA A 98 15.51 -10.01 8.49
N ARG A 99 15.28 -10.15 9.80
CA ARG A 99 15.58 -11.38 10.54
C ARG A 99 14.78 -12.56 9.99
N SER A 100 13.48 -12.39 9.72
CA SER A 100 12.62 -13.46 9.17
C SER A 100 13.11 -13.98 7.81
N LEU A 101 13.77 -13.12 7.02
CA LEU A 101 14.36 -13.49 5.73
C LEU A 101 15.73 -14.19 5.91
N HIS A 102 16.60 -13.64 6.77
CA HIS A 102 17.97 -14.12 6.94
C HIS A 102 18.05 -15.45 7.70
N GLU A 103 17.19 -15.64 8.70
CA GLU A 103 17.17 -16.82 9.55
C GLU A 103 16.28 -17.95 9.03
N TYR A 104 15.57 -17.74 7.91
CA TYR A 104 14.67 -18.72 7.35
C TYR A 104 15.38 -19.97 6.84
N LYS A 105 15.07 -21.13 7.42
CA LYS A 105 15.74 -22.42 7.14
C LYS A 105 14.79 -23.49 6.60
N GLU A 106 13.49 -23.24 6.61
CA GLU A 106 12.52 -24.24 6.15
C GLU A 106 12.65 -24.47 4.66
N LYS A 107 12.31 -25.69 4.24
CA LYS A 107 12.27 -26.05 2.83
C LYS A 107 11.02 -25.48 2.19
N VAL A 108 11.21 -24.75 1.10
CA VAL A 108 10.13 -24.29 0.22
C VAL A 108 10.33 -24.93 -1.13
N TRP A 109 9.24 -25.40 -1.72
CA TRP A 109 9.24 -25.91 -3.09
C TRP A 109 7.90 -25.62 -3.75
N CYS A 110 7.84 -25.60 -5.05
CA CYS A 110 6.61 -25.46 -5.80
C CYS A 110 6.52 -26.52 -6.90
N SER A 111 5.31 -26.73 -7.39
CA SER A 111 5.07 -27.62 -8.54
C SER A 111 5.89 -27.16 -9.75
N GLU A 112 6.23 -28.11 -10.65
CA GLU A 112 7.03 -27.84 -11.86
C GLU A 112 6.23 -27.06 -12.93
N GLN A 113 5.56 -25.98 -12.56
CA GLN A 113 4.90 -25.09 -13.51
C GLN A 113 5.91 -24.09 -14.06
N GLU A 114 5.98 -23.94 -15.37
CA GLU A 114 6.82 -22.95 -16.07
C GLU A 114 6.01 -21.71 -16.52
N SER A 115 4.83 -21.49 -15.91
CA SER A 115 3.96 -20.37 -16.25
C SER A 115 4.47 -19.06 -15.64
N ASP A 116 4.34 -17.98 -16.37
CA ASP A 116 4.58 -16.63 -15.83
C ASP A 116 3.42 -16.21 -14.95
N PHE A 117 3.75 -15.59 -13.82
CA PHE A 117 2.78 -14.95 -12.97
C PHE A 117 3.01 -13.44 -12.95
N VAL A 118 1.99 -12.67 -13.29
CA VAL A 118 2.03 -11.22 -13.26
C VAL A 118 1.08 -10.70 -12.20
N LEU A 119 1.61 -9.96 -11.25
CA LEU A 119 0.85 -9.26 -10.22
C LEU A 119 0.82 -7.77 -10.55
N ILE A 120 -0.36 -7.21 -10.79
CA ILE A 120 -0.54 -5.78 -10.97
C ILE A 120 -1.17 -5.22 -9.71
N VAL A 121 -0.45 -4.32 -9.04
CA VAL A 121 -0.94 -3.58 -7.88
C VAL A 121 -1.34 -2.19 -8.36
N GLY A 122 -2.64 -1.91 -8.40
CA GLY A 122 -3.18 -0.59 -8.64
C GLY A 122 -3.16 0.27 -7.37
N GLU A 123 -3.54 1.52 -7.49
CA GLU A 123 -3.53 2.52 -6.42
C GLU A 123 -4.85 3.28 -6.40
N SER A 124 -5.47 3.41 -5.20
CA SER A 124 -6.63 4.29 -4.95
C SER A 124 -7.85 4.00 -5.84
N PHE A 125 -8.09 2.75 -6.25
CA PHE A 125 -9.17 2.41 -7.17
C PHE A 125 -10.49 2.07 -6.47
N ASN A 126 -11.39 3.01 -6.43
CA ASN A 126 -12.78 2.82 -6.00
C ASN A 126 -13.57 2.01 -7.04
N ARG A 127 -13.88 0.75 -6.76
CA ARG A 127 -14.58 -0.13 -7.72
C ARG A 127 -15.96 0.39 -8.11
N HIS A 128 -16.63 1.19 -7.26
CA HIS A 128 -17.96 1.76 -7.53
C HIS A 128 -17.94 2.88 -8.59
N MET A 129 -16.74 3.33 -9.00
CA MET A 129 -16.55 4.24 -10.13
C MET A 129 -16.22 3.50 -11.43
N SER A 130 -16.14 2.16 -11.41
CA SER A 130 -15.81 1.29 -12.54
C SER A 130 -17.05 0.59 -13.10
N ASN A 131 -17.23 0.62 -14.41
CA ASN A 131 -18.29 -0.12 -15.08
C ASN A 131 -18.02 -1.62 -15.30
N LEU A 132 -16.95 -2.14 -14.74
CA LEU A 132 -16.79 -3.59 -14.49
C LEU A 132 -17.71 -4.05 -13.36
N TYR A 133 -18.12 -3.13 -12.49
CA TYR A 133 -19.02 -3.33 -11.35
C TYR A 133 -20.29 -2.48 -11.52
N ASP A 134 -20.61 -1.64 -10.57
CA ASP A 134 -21.82 -0.82 -10.53
C ASP A 134 -21.62 0.66 -10.97
N GLY A 135 -20.44 1.00 -11.45
CA GLY A 135 -20.11 2.34 -11.96
C GLY A 135 -20.91 2.70 -13.23
N LYS A 136 -21.38 3.96 -13.28
CA LYS A 136 -22.27 4.46 -14.34
C LYS A 136 -21.57 4.87 -15.61
N TYR A 137 -20.29 5.25 -15.51
CA TYR A 137 -19.51 5.80 -16.60
C TYR A 137 -18.69 4.70 -17.27
N ASN A 138 -18.56 4.73 -18.60
CA ASN A 138 -17.80 3.73 -19.34
C ASN A 138 -16.29 3.97 -19.18
N THR A 139 -15.76 3.54 -18.03
CA THR A 139 -14.38 3.73 -17.60
C THR A 139 -13.46 2.54 -17.91
N ASN A 140 -14.03 1.34 -18.14
CA ASN A 140 -13.24 0.12 -18.33
C ASN A 140 -13.66 -0.66 -19.61
N PRO A 141 -13.66 -0.02 -20.80
CA PRO A 141 -14.15 -0.68 -22.03
C PRO A 141 -13.28 -1.84 -22.48
N ARG A 142 -11.95 -1.78 -22.30
CA ARG A 142 -11.01 -2.84 -22.73
C ARG A 142 -11.13 -4.08 -21.87
N LEU A 143 -11.07 -3.91 -20.56
CA LEU A 143 -11.21 -5.01 -19.61
C LEU A 143 -12.61 -5.64 -19.71
N LYS A 144 -13.64 -4.85 -19.97
CA LYS A 144 -15.00 -5.38 -20.21
C LYS A 144 -15.07 -6.27 -21.44
N ASN A 145 -14.33 -5.95 -22.51
CA ASN A 145 -14.23 -6.82 -23.68
C ASN A 145 -13.58 -8.17 -23.30
N ARG A 146 -12.50 -8.17 -22.52
CA ARG A 146 -11.86 -9.42 -22.03
C ARG A 146 -12.76 -10.26 -21.14
N VAL A 147 -13.64 -9.62 -20.36
CA VAL A 147 -14.71 -10.32 -19.62
C VAL A 147 -15.66 -11.01 -20.60
N GLY A 148 -16.08 -10.30 -21.66
CA GLY A 148 -16.94 -10.85 -22.73
C GLY A 148 -16.30 -12.01 -23.49
N GLU A 149 -14.97 -12.02 -23.63
CA GLU A 149 -14.19 -13.12 -24.22
C GLU A 149 -14.04 -14.32 -23.27
N GLY A 150 -14.40 -14.17 -21.99
CA GLY A 150 -14.28 -15.24 -20.98
C GLY A 150 -12.85 -15.48 -20.46
N SER A 151 -11.90 -14.60 -20.79
CA SER A 151 -10.49 -14.68 -20.37
C SER A 151 -10.17 -13.92 -19.09
N LEU A 152 -11.04 -12.98 -18.68
CA LEU A 152 -10.91 -12.16 -17.48
C LEU A 152 -12.04 -12.44 -16.49
N PHE A 153 -11.68 -12.80 -15.27
CA PHE A 153 -12.58 -13.10 -14.16
C PHE A 153 -12.62 -11.93 -13.18
N VAL A 154 -13.81 -11.36 -12.94
CA VAL A 154 -14.05 -10.23 -12.04
C VAL A 154 -14.60 -10.74 -10.72
N PHE A 155 -13.91 -10.49 -9.63
CA PHE A 155 -14.35 -10.87 -8.28
C PHE A 155 -15.23 -9.78 -7.68
N ASN A 156 -16.41 -10.14 -7.17
CA ASN A 156 -17.47 -9.20 -6.82
C ASN A 156 -17.44 -8.70 -5.36
N ASP A 157 -16.75 -9.39 -4.46
CA ASP A 157 -16.72 -9.05 -3.03
C ASP A 157 -15.31 -9.13 -2.47
N VAL A 158 -14.47 -8.16 -2.88
CA VAL A 158 -13.10 -8.05 -2.39
C VAL A 158 -12.87 -6.68 -1.77
N ILE A 159 -12.22 -6.70 -0.60
CA ILE A 159 -11.83 -5.49 0.13
C ILE A 159 -10.34 -5.50 0.43
N SER A 160 -9.75 -4.30 0.54
CA SER A 160 -8.45 -4.11 1.16
C SER A 160 -8.53 -4.21 2.68
N SER A 161 -7.43 -4.53 3.34
CA SER A 161 -7.37 -4.68 4.80
C SER A 161 -7.20 -3.35 5.54
N ASP A 162 -6.82 -2.29 4.82
CA ASP A 162 -6.67 -0.91 5.30
C ASP A 162 -6.91 0.07 4.13
N ASN A 163 -7.07 1.36 4.40
CA ASN A 163 -7.14 2.39 3.36
C ASN A 163 -5.81 3.13 3.13
N GLY A 164 -4.70 2.54 3.55
CA GLY A 164 -3.36 3.11 3.39
C GLY A 164 -2.44 2.19 2.60
N THR A 165 -1.75 2.73 1.60
CA THR A 165 -0.84 1.99 0.72
C THR A 165 0.22 1.22 1.50
N THR A 166 0.94 1.88 2.41
CA THR A 166 2.01 1.23 3.22
C THR A 166 1.49 0.05 4.04
N GLN A 167 0.33 0.19 4.69
CA GLN A 167 -0.27 -0.83 5.52
C GLN A 167 -0.68 -2.04 4.69
N ASN A 168 -1.30 -1.78 3.55
CA ASN A 168 -1.72 -2.84 2.64
C ASN A 168 -0.51 -3.58 2.04
N PHE A 169 0.55 -2.87 1.63
CA PHE A 169 1.77 -3.50 1.12
C PHE A 169 2.42 -4.41 2.15
N LYS A 170 2.60 -3.97 3.38
CA LYS A 170 3.11 -4.81 4.48
C LYS A 170 2.27 -6.07 4.64
N GLN A 171 0.96 -5.92 4.59
CA GLN A 171 0.03 -7.01 4.85
C GLN A 171 -0.06 -8.00 3.69
N PHE A 172 -0.25 -7.53 2.45
CA PHE A 172 -0.42 -8.46 1.34
C PHE A 172 0.89 -9.10 0.85
N LEU A 173 2.06 -8.57 1.22
CA LEU A 173 3.33 -9.25 0.98
C LEU A 173 3.64 -10.33 2.02
N SER A 174 3.03 -10.26 3.19
CA SER A 174 3.22 -11.21 4.28
C SER A 174 2.22 -12.36 4.20
N PRO A 175 2.62 -13.61 4.45
CA PRO A 175 1.69 -14.73 4.56
C PRO A 175 0.89 -14.76 5.87
N VAL A 176 1.15 -13.81 6.79
CA VAL A 176 0.43 -13.64 8.05
C VAL A 176 -0.80 -12.76 7.82
N ALA A 177 -1.99 -13.29 8.12
CA ALA A 177 -3.24 -12.57 7.95
C ALA A 177 -3.54 -11.61 9.12
N VAL A 178 -4.42 -10.64 8.88
CA VAL A 178 -4.96 -9.78 9.94
C VAL A 178 -5.68 -10.63 10.97
N GLY A 179 -5.34 -10.45 12.26
CA GLY A 179 -5.90 -11.23 13.36
C GLY A 179 -5.13 -12.52 13.71
N ASP A 180 -4.12 -12.90 12.94
CA ASP A 180 -3.17 -13.93 13.37
C ASP A 180 -2.39 -13.47 14.61
N SER A 181 -1.82 -14.41 15.36
CA SER A 181 -1.03 -14.10 16.58
C SER A 181 0.32 -13.46 16.29
N SER A 182 0.85 -13.64 15.09
CA SER A 182 2.12 -13.08 14.62
C SER A 182 1.88 -11.76 13.87
N LYS A 183 2.90 -10.91 13.78
CA LYS A 183 2.87 -9.69 12.98
C LYS A 183 3.30 -9.99 11.53
N TRP A 184 2.94 -9.11 10.61
CA TRP A 184 3.33 -9.20 9.20
C TRP A 184 4.84 -9.39 9.00
N CYS A 185 5.68 -8.81 9.85
CA CYS A 185 7.14 -8.83 9.78
C CYS A 185 7.80 -10.04 10.47
N ASP A 186 7.01 -10.90 11.13
CA ASP A 186 7.53 -12.08 11.84
C ASP A 186 7.64 -13.31 10.93
N ALA A 187 7.16 -13.21 9.69
CA ALA A 187 7.23 -14.23 8.65
C ALA A 187 7.98 -13.72 7.42
N PRO A 188 8.63 -14.59 6.63
CA PRO A 188 9.24 -14.19 5.37
C PRO A 188 8.17 -13.73 4.38
N LEU A 189 8.46 -12.64 3.68
CA LEU A 189 7.58 -12.11 2.65
C LEU A 189 7.44 -13.10 1.49
N PHE A 190 6.25 -13.19 0.88
CA PHE A 190 6.00 -14.19 -0.16
C PHE A 190 6.96 -14.09 -1.37
N PRO A 191 7.45 -12.91 -1.81
CA PRO A 191 8.41 -12.86 -2.91
C PRO A 191 9.71 -13.60 -2.58
N PHE A 192 10.19 -13.54 -1.33
CA PHE A 192 11.32 -14.35 -0.88
C PHE A 192 11.04 -15.85 -1.01
N LEU A 193 9.85 -16.31 -0.61
CA LEU A 193 9.46 -17.72 -0.71
C LEU A 193 9.41 -18.17 -2.17
N LEU A 194 8.93 -17.30 -3.08
CA LEU A 194 8.94 -17.59 -4.53
C LEU A 194 10.36 -17.69 -5.09
N ARG A 195 11.27 -16.83 -4.67
CA ARG A 195 12.69 -16.96 -5.05
C ARG A 195 13.30 -18.28 -4.58
N ARG A 196 12.94 -18.74 -3.38
CA ARG A 196 13.33 -20.07 -2.87
C ARG A 196 12.74 -21.21 -3.70
N CYS A 197 11.63 -20.98 -4.39
CA CYS A 197 11.02 -21.89 -5.38
C CYS A 197 11.67 -21.80 -6.78
N GLY A 198 12.67 -20.93 -6.99
CA GLY A 198 13.34 -20.76 -8.26
C GLY A 198 12.64 -19.77 -9.21
N TYR A 199 11.69 -18.97 -8.73
CA TYR A 199 11.15 -17.86 -9.49
C TYR A 199 12.17 -16.70 -9.57
N ASN A 200 12.28 -16.11 -10.76
CA ASN A 200 12.87 -14.80 -10.95
C ASN A 200 11.81 -13.75 -10.56
N VAL A 201 12.05 -12.99 -9.51
CA VAL A 201 11.08 -12.02 -8.97
C VAL A 201 11.45 -10.61 -9.40
N VAL A 202 10.59 -9.98 -10.19
CA VAL A 202 10.76 -8.66 -10.77
C VAL A 202 9.77 -7.68 -10.16
N PHE A 203 10.24 -6.51 -9.71
CA PHE A 203 9.40 -5.45 -9.13
C PHE A 203 9.59 -4.14 -9.87
N TYR A 204 8.60 -3.74 -10.65
CA TYR A 204 8.54 -2.48 -11.36
C TYR A 204 7.49 -1.58 -10.74
N SER A 205 7.93 -0.47 -10.15
CA SER A 205 7.05 0.46 -9.42
C SER A 205 7.10 1.86 -10.02
N ASN A 206 5.94 2.45 -10.25
CA ASN A 206 5.82 3.86 -10.63
C ASN A 206 5.61 4.80 -9.43
N GLN A 207 5.73 4.27 -8.21
CA GLN A 207 5.65 5.06 -6.97
C GLN A 207 6.96 5.00 -6.18
N PHE A 208 7.73 3.92 -6.30
CA PHE A 208 8.95 3.69 -5.54
C PHE A 208 10.04 3.16 -6.46
N ALA A 209 11.01 3.98 -6.75
CA ALA A 209 12.14 3.61 -7.57
C ALA A 209 13.46 3.83 -6.85
N GLY A 210 14.20 2.74 -6.62
CA GLY A 210 15.60 2.74 -6.22
C GLY A 210 15.94 3.34 -4.85
N MET A 211 17.24 3.36 -4.53
CA MET A 211 17.78 3.95 -3.28
C MET A 211 17.85 5.48 -3.33
N GLU A 212 17.80 6.10 -4.48
CA GLU A 212 17.65 7.54 -4.64
C GLU A 212 16.16 7.90 -4.50
N MET A 213 15.71 7.98 -3.26
CA MET A 213 14.37 8.49 -2.96
C MET A 213 14.27 9.92 -3.49
N ASP A 214 13.54 10.11 -4.59
CA ASP A 214 13.05 11.42 -4.94
C ASP A 214 12.26 11.95 -3.73
N LYS A 215 12.62 13.15 -3.27
CA LYS A 215 12.15 13.77 -2.02
C LYS A 215 10.63 13.94 -1.90
N LYS A 216 9.87 13.56 -2.92
CA LYS A 216 8.42 13.63 -3.00
C LYS A 216 7.69 12.45 -2.35
N TYR A 217 8.33 11.30 -2.14
CA TYR A 217 7.66 10.06 -1.72
C TYR A 217 8.09 9.59 -0.33
N ASN A 218 7.13 9.00 0.35
CA ASN A 218 7.10 8.76 1.78
C ASN A 218 8.14 7.73 2.25
N ALA A 219 8.98 8.12 3.21
CA ALA A 219 9.97 7.24 3.85
C ALA A 219 9.38 5.94 4.45
N SER A 220 8.07 5.88 4.70
CA SER A 220 7.41 4.70 5.29
C SER A 220 7.37 3.48 4.37
N MET A 221 7.54 3.68 3.05
CA MET A 221 7.64 2.60 2.06
C MET A 221 9.10 2.14 1.82
N GLY A 222 10.04 2.72 2.53
CA GLY A 222 11.48 2.42 2.38
C GLY A 222 11.87 0.96 2.65
N PHE A 223 11.00 0.13 3.21
CA PHE A 223 11.34 -1.27 3.47
C PHE A 223 11.61 -2.06 2.18
N PHE A 224 10.96 -1.74 1.05
CA PHE A 224 11.25 -2.35 -0.24
C PHE A 224 12.67 -2.06 -0.75
N ASN A 225 13.22 -0.91 -0.37
CA ASN A 225 14.54 -0.46 -0.77
C ASN A 225 15.58 -0.65 0.34
N ALA A 226 15.18 -1.21 1.50
CA ALA A 226 16.10 -1.45 2.59
C ALA A 226 17.18 -2.47 2.17
N PRO A 227 18.48 -2.18 2.39
CA PRO A 227 19.58 -3.04 1.97
C PRO A 227 19.49 -4.48 2.52
N ASP A 228 18.88 -4.63 3.70
CA ASP A 228 18.71 -5.91 4.39
C ASP A 228 17.44 -6.66 3.98
N ILE A 229 16.59 -6.09 3.11
CA ILE A 229 15.32 -6.67 2.69
C ILE A 229 15.25 -6.81 1.16
N ALA A 230 15.41 -5.71 0.42
CA ALA A 230 15.21 -5.67 -1.03
C ALA A 230 15.99 -6.75 -1.81
N PRO A 231 17.30 -7.02 -1.56
CA PRO A 231 18.06 -8.03 -2.28
C PRO A 231 17.57 -9.48 -2.03
N TYR A 232 16.78 -9.69 -0.97
CA TYR A 232 16.23 -11.01 -0.63
C TYR A 232 14.88 -11.28 -1.28
N ILE A 233 14.13 -10.21 -1.62
CA ILE A 233 12.77 -10.32 -2.14
C ILE A 233 12.67 -10.06 -3.64
N PHE A 234 13.60 -9.31 -4.25
CA PHE A 234 13.58 -9.00 -5.68
C PHE A 234 14.92 -9.32 -6.35
N ASP A 235 14.86 -9.86 -7.58
CA ASP A 235 16.03 -10.04 -8.45
C ASP A 235 16.27 -8.80 -9.31
N HIS A 236 15.19 -8.14 -9.75
CA HIS A 236 15.23 -6.95 -10.59
C HIS A 236 14.19 -5.93 -10.11
N HIS A 237 14.55 -4.65 -10.17
CA HIS A 237 13.63 -3.52 -9.95
C HIS A 237 14.05 -2.32 -10.83
N ASN A 238 13.08 -1.44 -11.13
CA ASN A 238 13.38 -0.18 -11.80
C ASN A 238 13.99 0.85 -10.82
N THR A 239 14.70 1.83 -11.36
CA THR A 239 15.39 2.90 -10.60
C THR A 239 14.74 4.28 -10.77
N HIS A 240 13.74 4.40 -11.63
CA HIS A 240 13.07 5.67 -11.96
C HIS A 240 11.56 5.51 -11.86
N VAL A 241 10.86 6.58 -11.48
CA VAL A 241 9.42 6.73 -11.62
C VAL A 241 9.13 7.61 -12.84
N PHE A 242 7.98 7.40 -13.44
CA PHE A 242 7.56 8.03 -14.69
C PHE A 242 6.29 8.86 -14.48
N ASP A 243 6.08 9.85 -15.32
CA ASP A 243 4.87 10.68 -15.25
C ASP A 243 3.58 9.89 -15.50
N ASN A 244 3.67 8.82 -16.29
CA ASN A 244 2.54 7.96 -16.64
C ASN A 244 2.90 6.47 -16.55
N ASP A 245 1.96 5.65 -16.11
CA ASP A 245 2.17 4.21 -15.93
C ASP A 245 2.54 3.46 -17.22
N ILE A 246 2.13 3.94 -18.40
CA ILE A 246 2.52 3.31 -19.67
C ILE A 246 4.03 3.37 -19.92
N LEU A 247 4.70 4.41 -19.44
CA LEU A 247 6.17 4.56 -19.58
C LEU A 247 6.93 3.54 -18.72
N LEU A 248 6.36 3.11 -17.59
CA LEU A 248 6.88 2.00 -16.81
C LEU A 248 6.88 0.70 -17.60
N LEU A 249 5.82 0.46 -18.39
CA LEU A 249 5.71 -0.72 -19.26
C LEU A 249 6.73 -0.66 -20.40
N ASP A 250 6.97 0.52 -20.96
CA ASP A 250 7.94 0.69 -22.03
C ASP A 250 9.38 0.47 -21.53
N GLU A 251 9.67 0.89 -20.29
CA GLU A 251 10.93 0.59 -19.62
C GLU A 251 11.10 -0.94 -19.42
N TYR A 252 10.08 -1.60 -18.93
CA TYR A 252 10.08 -3.06 -18.77
C TYR A 252 10.33 -3.78 -20.10
N LYS A 253 9.57 -3.43 -21.16
CA LYS A 253 9.73 -4.02 -22.49
C LYS A 253 11.13 -3.90 -23.05
N ARG A 254 11.77 -2.73 -22.86
CA ARG A 254 13.15 -2.49 -23.33
C ARG A 254 14.18 -3.38 -22.63
N LYS A 255 13.92 -3.73 -21.37
CA LYS A 255 14.82 -4.54 -20.54
C LYS A 255 14.38 -6.00 -20.40
N GLN A 256 13.30 -6.39 -21.05
CA GLN A 256 12.66 -7.69 -20.86
C GLN A 256 13.62 -8.87 -21.07
N SER A 257 14.44 -8.83 -22.12
CA SER A 257 15.43 -9.88 -22.40
C SER A 257 16.50 -10.04 -21.31
N ASP A 258 16.84 -8.93 -20.63
CA ASP A 258 17.86 -8.92 -19.59
C ASP A 258 17.29 -9.33 -18.23
N ILE A 259 15.98 -9.09 -18.05
CA ILE A 259 15.25 -9.32 -16.79
C ILE A 259 14.71 -10.76 -16.75
N GLU A 260 14.06 -11.22 -17.83
CA GLU A 260 13.41 -12.52 -17.90
C GLU A 260 14.42 -13.62 -18.33
N THR A 261 15.45 -13.81 -17.54
CA THR A 261 16.50 -14.80 -17.81
C THR A 261 16.12 -16.21 -17.37
N ASN A 262 15.02 -16.36 -16.66
CA ASN A 262 14.57 -17.64 -16.09
C ASN A 262 13.29 -18.13 -16.79
N LYS A 263 13.02 -19.43 -16.69
CA LYS A 263 11.78 -20.06 -17.21
C LYS A 263 10.54 -19.72 -16.38
N ARG A 264 10.72 -19.28 -15.13
CA ARG A 264 9.67 -18.96 -14.17
C ARG A 264 9.84 -17.52 -13.74
N ASN A 265 8.91 -16.65 -14.14
CA ASN A 265 8.95 -15.24 -13.77
C ASN A 265 7.74 -14.89 -12.94
N PHE A 266 7.98 -14.20 -11.83
CA PHE A 266 6.98 -13.53 -11.03
C PHE A 266 7.21 -12.03 -11.14
N ILE A 267 6.32 -11.36 -11.87
CA ILE A 267 6.51 -9.96 -12.24
C ILE A 267 5.47 -9.12 -11.50
N ILE A 268 5.92 -8.12 -10.75
CA ILE A 268 5.05 -7.18 -10.03
C ILE A 268 5.13 -5.83 -10.73
N PHE A 269 3.99 -5.35 -11.22
CA PHE A 269 3.82 -3.95 -11.65
C PHE A 269 3.03 -3.21 -10.58
N HIS A 270 3.66 -2.20 -9.97
CA HIS A 270 3.02 -1.31 -9.01
C HIS A 270 2.77 0.04 -9.68
N LEU A 271 1.50 0.32 -9.96
CA LEU A 271 1.06 1.46 -10.73
C LEU A 271 0.86 2.69 -9.84
N CYS A 272 0.95 3.88 -10.41
CA CYS A 272 0.49 5.11 -9.81
C CYS A 272 -1.04 5.22 -9.82
N GLY A 273 -1.69 4.57 -10.77
CA GLY A 273 -3.14 4.36 -10.84
C GLY A 273 -3.93 5.65 -10.68
N GLN A 274 -4.85 5.66 -9.72
CA GLN A 274 -5.72 6.79 -9.40
C GLN A 274 -5.27 7.57 -8.15
N HIS A 275 -3.97 7.59 -7.85
CA HIS A 275 -3.43 8.39 -6.74
C HIS A 275 -3.84 9.85 -6.82
N ALA A 276 -3.99 10.54 -5.68
CA ALA A 276 -4.38 11.95 -5.59
C ALA A 276 -3.63 12.87 -6.58
N ALA A 277 -4.20 14.02 -6.90
CA ALA A 277 -3.93 14.82 -8.10
C ALA A 277 -4.29 14.05 -9.39
N TYR A 278 -5.55 13.60 -9.46
CA TYR A 278 -6.05 12.69 -10.49
C TYR A 278 -5.80 13.17 -11.92
N SER A 279 -5.83 14.50 -12.17
CA SER A 279 -5.52 15.11 -13.47
C SER A 279 -4.09 14.87 -13.95
N GLU A 280 -3.17 14.53 -13.04
CA GLU A 280 -1.77 14.18 -13.37
C GLU A 280 -1.58 12.69 -13.68
N ARG A 281 -2.62 11.87 -13.55
CA ARG A 281 -2.50 10.40 -13.68
C ARG A 281 -2.72 9.90 -15.10
N TYR A 282 -3.10 10.75 -16.04
CA TYR A 282 -3.34 10.39 -17.45
C TYR A 282 -2.86 11.52 -18.38
N PRO A 283 -2.43 11.21 -19.61
CA PRO A 283 -2.06 12.23 -20.58
C PRO A 283 -3.30 12.96 -21.13
N GLU A 284 -3.16 14.22 -21.50
CA GLU A 284 -4.25 15.06 -22.06
C GLU A 284 -5.01 14.39 -23.22
N THR A 285 -4.32 13.58 -24.01
CA THR A 285 -4.91 12.82 -25.14
C THR A 285 -5.92 11.76 -24.70
N MET A 286 -5.98 11.45 -23.39
CA MET A 286 -6.91 10.47 -22.81
C MET A 286 -8.09 11.10 -22.09
N VAL A 287 -8.23 12.44 -22.14
CA VAL A 287 -9.39 13.14 -21.58
C VAL A 287 -10.65 12.75 -22.32
N LYS A 288 -11.62 12.18 -21.61
CA LYS A 288 -12.92 11.79 -22.13
C LYS A 288 -14.08 12.44 -21.37
N PHE A 289 -13.92 12.57 -20.05
CA PHE A 289 -14.93 13.13 -19.17
C PHE A 289 -14.53 14.54 -18.74
N ASN A 290 -15.53 15.43 -18.62
CA ASN A 290 -15.39 16.79 -18.10
C ASN A 290 -16.49 17.09 -17.06
N ALA A 291 -16.44 18.24 -16.41
CA ALA A 291 -17.37 18.60 -15.34
C ALA A 291 -18.86 18.55 -15.75
N ASN A 292 -19.18 18.83 -17.04
CA ASN A 292 -20.55 18.82 -17.54
C ASN A 292 -21.12 17.41 -17.70
N ASP A 293 -20.27 16.40 -17.85
CA ASP A 293 -20.68 15.01 -17.97
C ASP A 293 -21.08 14.41 -16.62
N ILE A 294 -20.70 15.06 -15.50
CA ILE A 294 -20.86 14.51 -14.16
C ILE A 294 -22.28 14.74 -13.62
N LYS A 295 -22.99 13.62 -13.45
CA LYS A 295 -24.32 13.58 -12.83
C LYS A 295 -24.19 13.09 -11.38
N SER A 296 -24.44 13.98 -10.42
CA SER A 296 -24.39 13.69 -8.99
C SER A 296 -25.72 13.98 -8.31
N LYS A 297 -26.04 13.23 -7.26
CA LYS A 297 -27.12 13.55 -6.31
C LYS A 297 -26.69 14.59 -5.27
N LEU A 298 -25.37 14.80 -5.10
CA LEU A 298 -24.81 15.81 -4.22
C LEU A 298 -24.77 17.17 -4.97
N PRO A 299 -24.91 18.29 -4.26
CA PRO A 299 -24.82 19.64 -4.82
C PRO A 299 -23.36 20.02 -5.11
N LEU A 300 -22.71 19.30 -6.03
CA LEU A 300 -21.33 19.57 -6.41
C LEU A 300 -21.23 20.87 -7.23
N ASN A 301 -20.23 21.69 -6.90
CA ASN A 301 -19.83 22.82 -7.74
C ASN A 301 -19.02 22.34 -8.97
N ASP A 302 -18.63 23.25 -9.87
CA ASP A 302 -17.92 22.90 -11.11
C ASP A 302 -16.53 22.31 -10.82
N GLU A 303 -15.81 22.84 -9.84
CA GLU A 303 -14.51 22.33 -9.41
C GLU A 303 -14.63 20.86 -8.93
N GLN A 304 -15.59 20.60 -8.06
CA GLN A 304 -15.83 19.24 -7.54
C GLN A 304 -16.26 18.26 -8.64
N ARG A 305 -17.08 18.71 -9.60
CA ARG A 305 -17.40 17.91 -10.79
C ARG A 305 -16.16 17.66 -11.66
N GLY A 306 -15.28 18.65 -11.78
CA GLY A 306 -13.98 18.50 -12.43
C GLY A 306 -13.14 17.41 -11.80
N VAL A 307 -13.03 17.39 -10.48
CA VAL A 307 -12.30 16.35 -9.71
C VAL A 307 -12.87 14.94 -9.99
N VAL A 308 -14.21 14.80 -10.02
CA VAL A 308 -14.85 13.51 -10.38
C VAL A 308 -14.51 13.11 -11.81
N ALA A 309 -14.55 14.06 -12.75
CA ALA A 309 -14.20 13.80 -14.15
C ALA A 309 -12.74 13.35 -14.31
N ASP A 310 -11.81 14.00 -13.61
CA ASP A 310 -10.40 13.63 -13.61
C ASP A 310 -10.18 12.20 -13.05
N TYR A 311 -10.89 11.84 -11.98
CA TYR A 311 -10.85 10.49 -11.45
C TYR A 311 -11.38 9.44 -12.45
N LEU A 312 -12.45 9.75 -13.19
CA LEU A 312 -12.98 8.87 -14.22
C LEU A 312 -12.01 8.74 -15.42
N ASN A 313 -11.32 9.82 -15.79
CA ASN A 313 -10.28 9.79 -16.82
C ASN A 313 -9.08 8.98 -16.38
N ALA A 314 -8.62 9.12 -15.12
CA ALA A 314 -7.57 8.29 -14.54
C ALA A 314 -7.98 6.80 -14.53
N THR A 315 -9.24 6.50 -14.23
CA THR A 315 -9.78 5.12 -14.27
C THR A 315 -9.80 4.56 -15.70
N LEU A 316 -10.20 5.37 -16.68
CA LEU A 316 -10.17 4.99 -18.09
C LEU A 316 -8.74 4.76 -18.60
N TYR A 317 -7.79 5.56 -18.14
CA TYR A 317 -6.39 5.37 -18.46
C TYR A 317 -5.80 4.11 -17.80
N ASN A 318 -6.16 3.82 -16.55
CA ASN A 318 -5.80 2.59 -15.88
C ASN A 318 -6.33 1.34 -16.62
N ASP A 319 -7.53 1.39 -17.21
CA ASP A 319 -8.07 0.35 -18.10
C ASP A 319 -7.13 0.07 -19.29
N LEU A 320 -6.59 1.12 -19.92
CA LEU A 320 -5.60 0.98 -21.00
C LEU A 320 -4.31 0.34 -20.49
N VAL A 321 -3.78 0.79 -19.34
CA VAL A 321 -2.51 0.30 -18.78
C VAL A 321 -2.61 -1.17 -18.41
N VAL A 322 -3.67 -1.56 -17.68
CA VAL A 322 -3.89 -2.95 -17.27
C VAL A 322 -4.10 -3.87 -18.48
N ASP A 323 -4.89 -3.42 -19.47
CA ASP A 323 -5.07 -4.16 -20.71
C ASP A 323 -3.78 -4.31 -21.51
N SER A 324 -2.92 -3.29 -21.50
CA SER A 324 -1.61 -3.33 -22.14
C SER A 324 -0.68 -4.35 -21.47
N ILE A 325 -0.69 -4.43 -20.13
CA ILE A 325 0.06 -5.45 -19.39
C ILE A 325 -0.47 -6.84 -19.77
N ILE A 326 -1.78 -7.07 -19.70
CA ILE A 326 -2.40 -8.34 -20.10
C ILE A 326 -1.98 -8.74 -21.52
N SER A 327 -1.97 -7.78 -22.45
CA SER A 327 -1.61 -8.02 -23.85
C SER A 327 -0.16 -8.46 -24.03
N MET A 328 0.77 -7.99 -23.18
CA MET A 328 2.19 -8.41 -23.21
C MET A 328 2.35 -9.90 -22.91
N PHE A 329 1.45 -10.48 -22.14
CA PHE A 329 1.52 -11.88 -21.70
C PHE A 329 0.48 -12.79 -22.37
N SER A 330 -0.35 -12.26 -23.27
CA SER A 330 -1.48 -12.99 -23.89
C SER A 330 -1.04 -14.19 -24.73
N ASN A 331 0.14 -14.15 -25.34
CA ASN A 331 0.70 -15.22 -26.17
C ASN A 331 1.67 -16.13 -25.39
N ARG A 332 1.74 -15.98 -24.07
CA ARG A 332 2.60 -16.76 -23.18
C ARG A 332 1.72 -17.68 -22.31
N ASP A 333 2.32 -18.68 -21.71
CA ASP A 333 1.67 -19.42 -20.63
C ASP A 333 1.70 -18.58 -19.36
N ALA A 334 0.64 -17.79 -19.15
CA ALA A 334 0.65 -16.75 -18.14
C ALA A 334 -0.70 -16.56 -17.46
N ILE A 335 -0.64 -16.19 -16.20
CA ILE A 335 -1.76 -15.69 -15.39
C ILE A 335 -1.44 -14.27 -14.91
N VAL A 336 -2.41 -13.37 -14.99
CA VAL A 336 -2.28 -11.97 -14.54
C VAL A 336 -3.33 -11.69 -13.49
N LEU A 337 -2.90 -11.30 -12.31
CA LEU A 337 -3.77 -10.87 -11.21
C LEU A 337 -3.65 -9.36 -11.06
N TYR A 338 -4.77 -8.65 -11.11
CA TYR A 338 -4.86 -7.21 -10.83
C TYR A 338 -5.74 -6.98 -9.60
N PHE A 339 -5.26 -6.14 -8.70
CA PHE A 339 -6.07 -5.56 -7.63
C PHE A 339 -5.57 -4.15 -7.28
N SER A 340 -6.40 -3.32 -6.64
CA SER A 340 -5.94 -2.06 -6.06
C SER A 340 -5.55 -2.26 -4.61
N ASP A 341 -4.56 -1.52 -4.15
CA ASP A 341 -4.11 -1.53 -2.75
C ASP A 341 -5.22 -1.07 -1.79
N HIS A 342 -5.99 -0.04 -2.17
CA HIS A 342 -7.20 0.43 -1.49
C HIS A 342 -8.10 1.17 -2.48
N GLY A 343 -9.30 1.54 -2.01
CA GLY A 343 -10.21 2.41 -2.74
C GLY A 343 -10.00 3.89 -2.41
N GLU A 344 -10.88 4.73 -2.94
CA GLU A 344 -10.83 6.20 -2.80
C GLU A 344 -12.23 6.78 -2.74
N GLU A 345 -12.51 7.69 -1.80
CA GLU A 345 -13.76 8.43 -1.78
C GLU A 345 -13.67 9.67 -2.68
N VAL A 346 -14.58 9.78 -3.66
CA VAL A 346 -14.61 10.86 -4.64
C VAL A 346 -16.03 11.41 -4.72
N TYR A 347 -16.47 12.15 -3.70
CA TYR A 347 -17.82 12.72 -3.57
C TYR A 347 -18.94 11.69 -3.80
N ASN A 348 -18.76 10.46 -3.31
CA ASN A 348 -19.69 9.36 -3.58
C ASN A 348 -21.02 9.50 -2.83
N PHE A 349 -20.98 9.89 -1.53
CA PHE A 349 -22.19 10.02 -0.70
C PHE A 349 -22.21 11.29 0.16
N ARG A 350 -21.10 12.03 0.22
CA ARG A 350 -20.90 13.30 0.95
C ARG A 350 -19.91 14.19 0.20
N LEU A 351 -19.79 15.46 0.64
CA LEU A 351 -18.84 16.42 0.06
C LEU A 351 -17.41 16.17 0.60
N GLN A 352 -16.88 14.96 0.32
CA GLN A 352 -15.56 14.49 0.75
C GLN A 352 -14.86 13.80 -0.41
N GLN A 353 -13.59 14.08 -0.58
CA GLN A 353 -12.66 13.35 -1.43
C GLN A 353 -11.49 12.80 -0.62
N GLU A 354 -10.75 11.87 -1.19
CA GLU A 354 -9.61 11.17 -0.59
C GLU A 354 -10.02 10.29 0.60
N ARG A 355 -9.02 9.76 1.29
CA ARG A 355 -9.19 8.82 2.40
C ARG A 355 -9.33 9.54 3.73
N THR A 356 -10.07 8.93 4.62
CA THR A 356 -10.34 9.47 5.96
C THR A 356 -9.89 8.49 7.06
N ASP A 357 -9.97 8.90 8.32
CA ASP A 357 -9.71 8.02 9.44
C ASP A 357 -10.87 7.06 9.66
N LEU A 358 -10.77 5.87 9.10
CA LEU A 358 -11.82 4.84 9.23
C LEU A 358 -12.06 4.37 10.66
N LYS A 359 -11.21 4.71 11.65
CA LYS A 359 -11.49 4.40 13.06
C LYS A 359 -12.67 5.21 13.61
N THR A 360 -12.79 6.46 13.17
CA THR A 360 -13.74 7.43 13.72
C THR A 360 -14.77 7.92 12.72
N ASP A 361 -14.59 7.59 11.43
CA ASP A 361 -15.44 8.06 10.35
C ASP A 361 -16.75 7.27 10.20
N ASP A 362 -17.66 7.79 9.37
CA ASP A 362 -18.90 7.15 8.97
C ASP A 362 -18.61 5.74 8.37
N PRO A 363 -19.26 4.69 8.85
CA PRO A 363 -19.05 3.33 8.30
C PRO A 363 -19.25 3.22 6.79
N ARG A 364 -20.09 4.07 6.19
CA ARG A 364 -20.30 4.11 4.73
C ARG A 364 -19.03 4.47 3.96
N ALA A 365 -18.09 5.19 4.58
CA ALA A 365 -16.80 5.50 3.97
C ALA A 365 -15.98 4.24 3.65
N MET A 366 -16.14 3.17 4.46
CA MET A 366 -15.45 1.90 4.25
C MET A 366 -15.74 1.33 2.86
N ARG A 367 -17.01 1.40 2.42
CA ARG A 367 -17.43 0.90 1.11
C ARG A 367 -16.63 1.53 -0.04
N TYR A 368 -16.35 2.82 0.02
CA TYR A 368 -15.66 3.52 -1.07
C TYR A 368 -14.14 3.47 -0.94
N GLN A 369 -13.64 3.38 0.29
CA GLN A 369 -12.20 3.40 0.56
C GLN A 369 -11.58 2.01 0.68
N LEU A 370 -12.38 0.93 0.75
CA LEU A 370 -11.91 -0.44 0.93
C LEU A 370 -12.39 -1.41 -0.16
N ASP A 371 -13.57 -1.18 -0.77
CA ASP A 371 -14.03 -2.02 -1.89
C ASP A 371 -13.17 -1.75 -3.11
N ILE A 372 -12.44 -2.77 -3.54
CA ILE A 372 -11.45 -2.67 -4.61
C ILE A 372 -11.75 -3.62 -5.77
N PRO A 373 -11.28 -3.32 -6.99
CA PRO A 373 -11.26 -4.30 -8.06
C PRO A 373 -10.28 -5.44 -7.72
N PHE A 374 -10.68 -6.65 -8.09
CA PHE A 374 -9.83 -7.83 -8.05
C PHE A 374 -10.14 -8.69 -9.28
N LEU A 375 -9.15 -8.83 -10.16
CA LEU A 375 -9.32 -9.43 -11.48
C LEU A 375 -8.26 -10.51 -11.68
N ILE A 376 -8.64 -11.63 -12.29
CA ILE A 376 -7.68 -12.65 -12.72
C ILE A 376 -7.88 -12.88 -14.21
N TYR A 377 -6.86 -12.61 -15.01
CA TYR A 377 -6.78 -12.97 -16.41
C TYR A 377 -5.98 -14.27 -16.58
N VAL A 378 -6.42 -15.12 -17.47
CA VAL A 378 -5.71 -16.34 -17.88
C VAL A 378 -5.48 -16.29 -19.39
N SER A 379 -4.24 -16.54 -19.80
CA SER A 379 -3.92 -16.63 -21.23
C SER A 379 -4.52 -17.91 -21.83
N PRO A 380 -4.74 -17.96 -23.15
CA PRO A 380 -5.20 -19.18 -23.83
C PRO A 380 -4.31 -20.40 -23.58
N LEU A 381 -2.99 -20.20 -23.54
CA LEU A 381 -2.05 -21.29 -23.26
C LEU A 381 -2.15 -21.77 -21.82
N TYR A 382 -2.28 -20.85 -20.86
CA TYR A 382 -2.49 -21.21 -19.46
C TYR A 382 -3.82 -21.96 -19.27
N ALA A 383 -4.90 -21.47 -19.89
CA ALA A 383 -6.22 -22.10 -19.80
C ALA A 383 -6.23 -23.52 -20.37
N ALA A 384 -5.50 -23.75 -21.47
CA ALA A 384 -5.37 -25.08 -22.07
C ALA A 384 -4.59 -26.07 -21.19
N LYS A 385 -3.55 -25.58 -20.49
CA LYS A 385 -2.71 -26.42 -19.60
C LYS A 385 -3.35 -26.66 -18.23
N HIS A 386 -4.13 -25.69 -17.71
CA HIS A 386 -4.64 -25.70 -16.34
C HIS A 386 -6.18 -25.54 -16.27
N PRO A 387 -6.98 -26.36 -17.00
CA PRO A 387 -8.43 -26.17 -17.08
C PRO A 387 -9.14 -26.28 -15.72
N GLN A 388 -8.66 -27.14 -14.84
CA GLN A 388 -9.23 -27.30 -13.49
C GLN A 388 -9.00 -26.05 -12.64
N GLN A 389 -7.83 -25.40 -12.77
CA GLN A 389 -7.52 -24.18 -12.04
C GLN A 389 -8.36 -23.01 -12.53
N VAL A 390 -8.56 -22.90 -13.85
CA VAL A 390 -9.46 -21.89 -14.45
C VAL A 390 -10.90 -22.07 -13.95
N GLU A 391 -11.37 -23.32 -13.84
CA GLU A 391 -12.71 -23.58 -13.31
C GLU A 391 -12.82 -23.22 -11.82
N ARG A 392 -11.79 -23.49 -11.01
CA ARG A 392 -11.75 -23.04 -9.61
C ARG A 392 -11.82 -21.50 -9.52
N ILE A 393 -11.07 -20.78 -10.34
CA ILE A 393 -11.13 -19.31 -10.41
C ILE A 393 -12.56 -18.86 -10.74
N ARG A 394 -13.18 -19.42 -11.79
CA ARG A 394 -14.54 -19.09 -12.24
C ARG A 394 -15.59 -19.26 -11.14
N ARG A 395 -15.52 -20.36 -10.38
CA ARG A 395 -16.45 -20.63 -9.27
C ARG A 395 -16.26 -19.73 -8.06
N SER A 396 -15.16 -19.02 -7.99
CA SER A 396 -14.76 -18.25 -6.79
C SER A 396 -15.10 -16.76 -6.87
N VAL A 397 -15.54 -16.25 -8.03
CA VAL A 397 -15.73 -14.81 -8.28
C VAL A 397 -16.73 -14.11 -7.33
N ASN A 398 -17.63 -14.86 -6.70
CA ASN A 398 -18.61 -14.31 -5.76
C ASN A 398 -18.28 -14.59 -4.29
N ARG A 399 -17.11 -15.15 -3.99
CA ARG A 399 -16.69 -15.42 -2.62
C ARG A 399 -16.16 -14.14 -1.99
N PRO A 400 -16.56 -13.81 -0.74
CA PRO A 400 -16.00 -12.65 -0.04
C PRO A 400 -14.52 -12.88 0.26
N PHE A 401 -13.69 -11.87 0.03
CA PHE A 401 -12.25 -11.96 0.21
C PHE A 401 -11.66 -10.65 0.77
N MET A 402 -10.57 -10.73 1.51
CA MET A 402 -9.76 -9.60 1.95
C MET A 402 -8.31 -9.83 1.56
N THR A 403 -7.64 -8.77 1.07
CA THR A 403 -6.31 -8.87 0.43
C THR A 403 -5.15 -9.18 1.38
N ASP A 404 -5.38 -9.21 2.68
CA ASP A 404 -4.42 -9.75 3.66
C ASP A 404 -4.08 -11.22 3.42
N ASN A 405 -4.97 -11.95 2.74
CA ASN A 405 -4.80 -13.34 2.36
C ASN A 405 -4.33 -13.52 0.88
N LEU A 406 -3.89 -12.45 0.20
CA LEU A 406 -3.38 -12.53 -1.16
C LEU A 406 -2.24 -13.55 -1.34
N PRO A 407 -1.26 -13.68 -0.42
CA PRO A 407 -0.22 -14.70 -0.55
C PRO A 407 -0.77 -16.12 -0.65
N GLN A 408 -1.89 -16.42 0.01
CA GLN A 408 -2.51 -17.74 -0.02
C GLN A 408 -3.07 -18.06 -1.41
N VAL A 409 -3.60 -17.06 -2.12
CA VAL A 409 -4.06 -17.18 -3.51
C VAL A 409 -2.87 -17.43 -4.44
N ILE A 410 -1.77 -16.69 -4.25
CA ILE A 410 -0.54 -16.84 -5.05
C ILE A 410 0.08 -18.23 -4.81
N PHE A 411 0.16 -18.68 -3.57
CA PHE A 411 0.69 -20.00 -3.23
C PHE A 411 -0.16 -21.12 -3.86
N ASP A 412 -1.48 -20.97 -3.84
CA ASP A 412 -2.39 -21.94 -4.47
C ASP A 412 -2.22 -21.99 -5.99
N LEU A 413 -2.17 -20.80 -6.64
CA LEU A 413 -2.00 -20.70 -8.10
C LEU A 413 -0.66 -21.26 -8.57
N LEU A 414 0.39 -21.08 -7.80
CA LEU A 414 1.76 -21.52 -8.15
C LEU A 414 2.16 -22.88 -7.55
N GLY A 415 1.26 -23.50 -6.78
CA GLY A 415 1.54 -24.78 -6.11
C GLY A 415 2.72 -24.65 -5.15
N VAL A 416 2.80 -23.57 -4.37
CA VAL A 416 3.86 -23.35 -3.39
C VAL A 416 3.59 -24.14 -2.12
N HIS A 417 4.55 -24.97 -1.72
CA HIS A 417 4.53 -25.73 -0.49
C HIS A 417 5.45 -25.09 0.56
N THR A 418 4.84 -24.56 1.59
CA THR A 418 5.47 -23.89 2.74
C THR A 418 4.61 -24.09 3.98
N SER A 419 5.18 -24.01 5.18
CA SER A 419 4.44 -24.01 6.45
C SER A 419 3.44 -22.84 6.58
N TYR A 420 3.63 -21.78 5.79
CA TYR A 420 2.74 -20.61 5.76
C TYR A 420 1.52 -20.78 4.83
N TYR A 421 1.45 -21.82 4.01
CA TYR A 421 0.30 -22.02 3.12
C TYR A 421 -0.90 -22.59 3.89
N LYS A 422 -2.01 -21.88 3.81
CA LYS A 422 -3.30 -22.24 4.42
C LYS A 422 -4.37 -22.34 3.33
N PRO A 423 -4.71 -23.53 2.80
CA PRO A 423 -5.72 -23.68 1.73
C PRO A 423 -7.06 -23.03 2.04
N SER A 424 -7.47 -23.08 3.32
CA SER A 424 -8.73 -22.48 3.78
C SER A 424 -8.76 -20.94 3.69
N HIS A 425 -7.64 -20.27 3.42
CA HIS A 425 -7.52 -18.83 3.25
C HIS A 425 -7.38 -18.40 1.78
N SER A 426 -7.19 -19.33 0.86
CA SER A 426 -7.16 -19.04 -0.58
C SER A 426 -8.58 -19.00 -1.15
N VAL A 427 -9.02 -17.85 -1.63
CA VAL A 427 -10.39 -17.66 -2.16
C VAL A 427 -10.72 -18.58 -3.32
N ILE A 428 -9.72 -19.05 -4.05
CA ILE A 428 -9.89 -19.96 -5.20
C ILE A 428 -9.83 -21.45 -4.80
N ASN A 429 -9.47 -21.76 -3.55
CA ASN A 429 -9.38 -23.15 -3.09
C ASN A 429 -10.76 -23.73 -2.78
N GLU A 430 -10.90 -25.04 -2.90
CA GLU A 430 -12.15 -25.75 -2.54
C GLU A 430 -12.36 -25.78 -1.03
N GLU A 431 -11.27 -25.77 -0.25
CA GLU A 431 -11.29 -25.70 1.21
C GLU A 431 -11.54 -24.28 1.75
N TYR A 432 -11.70 -23.29 0.88
CA TYR A 432 -11.86 -21.89 1.30
C TYR A 432 -12.97 -21.71 2.32
N ARG A 433 -12.65 -21.01 3.39
CA ARG A 433 -13.59 -20.65 4.47
C ARG A 433 -13.61 -19.14 4.63
N PRO A 434 -14.64 -18.46 4.14
CA PRO A 434 -14.74 -17.02 4.31
C PRO A 434 -14.75 -16.66 5.79
N GLN A 435 -14.06 -15.60 6.16
CA GLN A 435 -14.10 -15.05 7.51
C GLN A 435 -15.54 -14.64 7.85
N LYS A 436 -16.04 -15.04 9.03
CA LYS A 436 -17.38 -14.64 9.49
C LYS A 436 -17.52 -13.13 9.61
N GLN A 437 -16.43 -12.46 9.96
CA GLN A 437 -16.31 -11.01 10.01
C GLN A 437 -14.93 -10.63 9.44
N ARG A 438 -14.91 -9.73 8.48
CA ARG A 438 -13.66 -9.17 7.94
C ARG A 438 -13.19 -8.05 8.87
N ILE A 439 -12.22 -8.36 9.72
CA ILE A 439 -11.63 -7.42 10.68
C ILE A 439 -10.48 -6.71 9.99
N LEU A 440 -10.58 -5.39 9.90
CA LEU A 440 -9.57 -4.51 9.31
C LEU A 440 -8.34 -4.38 10.23
N GLN A 441 -7.19 -3.99 9.69
CA GLN A 441 -5.98 -3.71 10.47
C GLN A 441 -6.19 -2.69 11.59
N ILE A 442 -7.17 -1.80 11.43
CA ILE A 442 -7.58 -0.81 12.44
C ILE A 442 -8.44 -1.39 13.56
N GLY A 443 -8.76 -2.68 13.54
CA GLY A 443 -9.59 -3.37 14.53
C GLY A 443 -11.10 -3.18 14.36
N ARG A 444 -11.58 -2.51 13.28
CA ARG A 444 -13.01 -2.41 12.96
C ARG A 444 -13.44 -3.55 12.05
N VAL A 445 -14.69 -3.97 12.22
CA VAL A 445 -15.34 -4.91 11.31
C VAL A 445 -15.83 -4.15 10.08
N TYR A 446 -15.52 -4.65 8.89
CA TYR A 446 -16.10 -4.18 7.63
C TYR A 446 -17.60 -4.53 7.59
N GLN A 447 -18.43 -3.52 7.25
CA GLN A 447 -19.90 -3.61 7.24
C GLN A 447 -20.45 -3.48 5.84
#